data_a8fbad12e8e39d445801625e9fcb1c53
#
_entry.id   a8fbad12e8e39d445801625e9fcb1c53
#
_cell.length_a   1.000
_cell.length_b   1.000
_cell.length_c   1.000
_cell.angle_alpha   90.00
_cell.angle_beta   90.00
_cell.angle_gamma   90.00
#
_symmetry.space_group_name_H-M   'P 1'
#
loop_
_entity.id
_entity.type
_entity.pdbx_description
1 polymer ?
#
loop_
_entity_poly.entity_id
_entity_poly.type
_entity_poly.pdbx_seq_one_letter_code
_entity_poly.pdbx_strand_id
1 'polypeptide(L)'
;QRKCLDLKIKNATIGKTYDTYLNYKIMKENGRKQTQSIWVVLILLAFVLSIIIYFYISKNRSVTNEALANTLFLERWNTFQETEIFISIIERCDDNKDLMGDTIMYFKRPLTNTEMSTYKATIDSLFNDFTNRFSLKYPDMTKVELDYCFISILPLTEIQKAGLLSLSYQGIVSRRKRVTSKLKES
;
A
#
# COMPACT_ATOMS: atom_id res chain seq x y z
N GLN A 1 5.08 -56.18 -79.91
CA GLN A 1 6.08 -55.65 -78.98
C GLN A 1 5.96 -54.14 -78.78
N ARG A 2 5.75 -53.29 -79.77
CA ARG A 2 5.66 -51.84 -79.65
C ARG A 2 4.55 -51.36 -78.70
N LYS A 3 3.34 -51.92 -78.77
CA LYS A 3 2.15 -51.56 -77.97
C LYS A 3 2.42 -51.83 -76.46
N CYS A 4 3.20 -52.85 -76.10
CA CYS A 4 3.46 -53.18 -74.72
C CYS A 4 4.53 -52.20 -74.08
N LEU A 5 5.45 -51.69 -74.89
CA LEU A 5 6.44 -50.71 -74.53
C LEU A 5 5.80 -49.31 -74.25
N ASP A 6 4.86 -48.91 -75.13
CA ASP A 6 4.12 -47.62 -74.98
C ASP A 6 3.24 -47.63 -73.76
N LEU A 7 2.63 -48.74 -73.39
CA LEU A 7 1.82 -48.86 -72.17
C LEU A 7 2.72 -48.77 -70.90
N LYS A 8 3.93 -49.38 -70.92
CA LYS A 8 4.89 -49.25 -69.78
C LYS A 8 5.40 -47.87 -69.65
N ILE A 9 5.70 -47.14 -70.70
CA ILE A 9 6.12 -45.72 -70.67
C ILE A 9 5.03 -44.85 -70.13
N LYS A 10 3.77 -45.03 -70.63
CA LYS A 10 2.63 -44.27 -70.17
C LYS A 10 2.31 -44.46 -68.69
N ASN A 11 2.40 -45.70 -68.18
CA ASN A 11 2.21 -45.98 -66.76
C ASN A 11 3.33 -45.41 -65.90
N ALA A 12 4.58 -45.43 -66.34
CA ALA A 12 5.72 -44.82 -65.61
C ALA A 12 5.59 -43.30 -65.57
N THR A 13 5.10 -42.66 -66.61
CA THR A 13 4.85 -41.22 -66.69
C THR A 13 3.73 -40.80 -65.71
N ILE A 14 2.62 -41.56 -65.69
CA ILE A 14 1.49 -41.35 -64.79
C ILE A 14 1.94 -41.50 -63.32
N GLY A 15 2.75 -42.53 -63.02
CA GLY A 15 3.31 -42.71 -61.67
C GLY A 15 4.15 -41.52 -61.19
N LYS A 16 5.05 -41.02 -62.03
CA LYS A 16 5.87 -39.84 -61.71
C LYS A 16 5.03 -38.57 -61.48
N THR A 17 3.99 -38.41 -62.29
CA THR A 17 3.07 -37.24 -62.13
C THR A 17 2.27 -37.30 -60.81
N TYR A 18 1.84 -38.51 -60.45
CA TYR A 18 1.14 -38.75 -59.17
C TYR A 18 2.05 -38.52 -57.97
N ASP A 19 3.26 -39.00 -58.00
CA ASP A 19 4.25 -38.79 -56.92
C ASP A 19 4.59 -37.31 -56.75
N THR A 20 4.74 -36.59 -57.84
CA THR A 20 4.98 -35.13 -57.78
C THR A 20 3.78 -34.36 -57.17
N TYR A 21 2.55 -34.75 -57.50
CA TYR A 21 1.34 -34.16 -56.92
C TYR A 21 1.21 -34.49 -55.44
N LEU A 22 1.50 -35.70 -55.03
CA LEU A 22 1.45 -36.14 -53.64
C LEU A 22 2.49 -35.35 -52.78
N ASN A 23 3.72 -35.22 -53.27
CA ASN A 23 4.77 -34.45 -52.62
C ASN A 23 4.40 -32.96 -52.48
N TYR A 24 3.80 -32.36 -53.50
CA TYR A 24 3.31 -31.00 -53.44
C TYR A 24 2.21 -30.83 -52.37
N LYS A 25 1.27 -31.79 -52.28
CA LYS A 25 0.20 -31.77 -51.29
C LYS A 25 0.76 -31.87 -49.84
N ILE A 26 1.73 -32.77 -49.62
CA ILE A 26 2.39 -32.94 -48.33
C ILE A 26 3.16 -31.66 -47.93
N MET A 27 3.90 -31.08 -48.86
CA MET A 27 4.62 -29.80 -48.58
C MET A 27 3.66 -28.67 -48.22
N LYS A 28 2.53 -28.55 -48.89
CA LYS A 28 1.49 -27.53 -48.65
C LYS A 28 0.83 -27.70 -47.27
N GLU A 29 0.55 -28.95 -46.86
CA GLU A 29 0.00 -29.23 -45.51
C GLU A 29 1.00 -28.98 -44.42
N ASN A 30 2.25 -29.36 -44.59
CA ASN A 30 3.33 -29.11 -43.63
C ASN A 30 3.60 -27.59 -43.47
N GLY A 31 3.59 -26.83 -44.55
CA GLY A 31 3.69 -25.38 -44.52
C GLY A 31 2.57 -24.72 -43.72
N ARG A 32 1.30 -25.19 -43.91
CA ARG A 32 0.17 -24.67 -43.11
C ARG A 32 0.30 -24.96 -41.63
N LYS A 33 0.70 -26.18 -41.25
CA LYS A 33 0.88 -26.56 -39.84
C LYS A 33 2.03 -25.74 -39.18
N GLN A 34 3.11 -25.53 -39.92
CA GLN A 34 4.22 -24.72 -39.43
C GLN A 34 3.84 -23.25 -39.20
N THR A 35 3.08 -22.67 -40.15
CA THR A 35 2.57 -21.28 -40.01
C THR A 35 1.62 -21.14 -38.83
N GLN A 36 0.71 -22.11 -38.64
CA GLN A 36 -0.20 -22.10 -37.47
C GLN A 36 0.57 -22.19 -36.13
N SER A 37 1.60 -23.02 -36.06
CA SER A 37 2.43 -23.12 -34.87
C SER A 37 3.14 -21.81 -34.52
N ILE A 38 3.66 -21.08 -35.51
CA ILE A 38 4.31 -19.78 -35.32
C ILE A 38 3.32 -18.75 -34.75
N TRP A 39 2.09 -18.70 -35.25
CA TRP A 39 1.06 -17.79 -34.76
C TRP A 39 0.68 -18.08 -33.29
N VAL A 40 0.55 -19.35 -32.93
CA VAL A 40 0.29 -19.74 -31.53
C VAL A 40 1.41 -19.26 -30.59
N VAL A 41 2.68 -19.45 -30.99
CA VAL A 41 3.83 -18.99 -30.21
C VAL A 41 3.84 -17.45 -30.06
N LEU A 42 3.54 -16.71 -31.13
CA LEU A 42 3.48 -15.25 -31.08
C LEU A 42 2.35 -14.74 -30.17
N ILE A 43 1.19 -15.39 -30.18
CA ILE A 43 0.07 -15.04 -29.29
C ILE A 43 0.44 -15.29 -27.83
N LEU A 44 1.08 -16.42 -27.52
CA LEU A 44 1.56 -16.73 -26.18
C LEU A 44 2.61 -15.72 -25.70
N LEU A 45 3.54 -15.34 -26.54
CA LEU A 45 4.54 -14.31 -26.25
C LEU A 45 3.90 -12.94 -25.95
N ALA A 46 2.93 -12.53 -26.78
CA ALA A 46 2.20 -11.28 -26.56
C ALA A 46 1.41 -11.31 -25.24
N PHE A 47 0.83 -12.45 -24.89
CA PHE A 47 0.12 -12.62 -23.61
C PHE A 47 1.07 -12.52 -22.41
N VAL A 48 2.23 -13.18 -22.47
CA VAL A 48 3.25 -13.08 -21.40
C VAL A 48 3.76 -11.64 -21.25
N LEU A 49 4.03 -10.95 -22.36
CA LEU A 49 4.45 -9.54 -22.33
C LEU A 49 3.37 -8.63 -21.73
N SER A 50 2.11 -8.87 -22.03
CA SER A 50 1.00 -8.07 -21.46
C SER A 50 0.89 -8.26 -19.94
N ILE A 51 1.12 -9.47 -19.44
CA ILE A 51 1.17 -9.74 -17.99
C ILE A 51 2.34 -9.01 -17.33
N ILE A 52 3.53 -9.07 -17.93
CA ILE A 52 4.72 -8.38 -17.40
C ILE A 52 4.48 -6.86 -17.33
N ILE A 53 3.94 -6.28 -18.40
CA ILE A 53 3.61 -4.85 -18.46
C ILE A 53 2.57 -4.49 -17.40
N TYR A 54 1.53 -5.32 -17.21
CA TYR A 54 0.51 -5.10 -16.20
C TYR A 54 1.12 -5.08 -14.79
N PHE A 55 1.97 -6.06 -14.45
CA PHE A 55 2.66 -6.09 -13.14
C PHE A 55 3.60 -4.90 -12.96
N TYR A 56 4.32 -4.50 -13.99
CA TYR A 56 5.21 -3.34 -13.95
C TYR A 56 4.44 -2.04 -13.67
N ILE A 57 3.33 -1.81 -14.39
CA ILE A 57 2.48 -0.64 -14.19
C ILE A 57 1.82 -0.66 -12.82
N SER A 58 1.33 -1.81 -12.36
CA SER A 58 0.70 -1.98 -11.05
C SER A 58 1.69 -1.66 -9.93
N LYS A 59 2.91 -2.17 -10.02
CA LYS A 59 3.97 -1.89 -9.03
C LYS A 59 4.36 -0.41 -8.99
N ASN A 60 4.52 0.23 -10.15
CA ASN A 60 4.86 1.65 -10.22
C ASN A 60 3.75 2.54 -9.66
N ARG A 61 2.47 2.23 -9.91
CA ARG A 61 1.34 2.97 -9.34
C ARG A 61 1.32 2.91 -7.81
N SER A 62 1.67 1.77 -7.22
CA SER A 62 1.75 1.64 -5.77
C SER A 62 2.84 2.55 -5.19
N VAL A 63 4.03 2.57 -5.77
CA VAL A 63 5.15 3.39 -5.30
C VAL A 63 4.86 4.89 -5.45
N THR A 64 4.26 5.32 -6.56
CA THR A 64 3.92 6.73 -6.78
C THR A 64 2.81 7.21 -5.84
N ASN A 65 1.81 6.37 -5.56
CA ASN A 65 0.73 6.70 -4.63
C ASN A 65 1.24 6.81 -3.19
N GLU A 66 2.16 5.94 -2.78
CA GLU A 66 2.78 6.00 -1.45
C GLU A 66 3.66 7.25 -1.29
N ALA A 67 4.46 7.58 -2.30
CA ALA A 67 5.29 8.79 -2.29
C ALA A 67 4.42 10.06 -2.22
N LEU A 68 3.32 10.12 -2.98
CA LEU A 68 2.37 11.23 -2.94
C LEU A 68 1.67 11.33 -1.57
N ALA A 69 1.23 10.20 -1.02
CA ALA A 69 0.60 10.17 0.30
C ALA A 69 1.56 10.65 1.41
N ASN A 70 2.83 10.25 1.34
CA ASN A 70 3.86 10.69 2.28
C ASN A 70 4.13 12.20 2.15
N THR A 71 4.19 12.74 0.93
CA THR A 71 4.37 14.20 0.70
C THR A 71 3.20 14.99 1.27
N LEU A 72 1.96 14.58 1.01
CA LEU A 72 0.76 15.22 1.55
C LEU A 72 0.69 15.10 3.08
N PHE A 73 1.13 13.99 3.64
CA PHE A 73 1.20 13.83 5.10
C PHE A 73 2.21 14.81 5.71
N LEU A 74 3.40 14.93 5.13
CA LEU A 74 4.44 15.85 5.61
C LEU A 74 3.99 17.30 5.52
N GLU A 75 3.34 17.71 4.44
CA GLU A 75 2.79 19.04 4.28
C GLU A 75 1.76 19.35 5.38
N ARG A 76 0.80 18.46 5.60
CA ARG A 76 -0.22 18.61 6.65
C ARG A 76 0.40 18.60 8.05
N TRP A 77 1.43 17.78 8.26
CA TRP A 77 2.15 17.73 9.52
C TRP A 77 2.88 19.05 9.80
N ASN A 78 3.54 19.64 8.80
CA ASN A 78 4.16 20.96 8.93
C ASN A 78 3.13 22.03 9.25
N THR A 79 2.01 22.04 8.54
CA THR A 79 0.88 22.96 8.81
C THR A 79 0.35 22.78 10.24
N PHE A 80 0.26 21.52 10.72
CA PHE A 80 -0.16 21.23 12.08
C PHE A 80 0.81 21.82 13.13
N GLN A 81 2.11 21.71 12.89
CA GLN A 81 3.14 22.25 13.79
C GLN A 81 3.11 23.79 13.90
N GLU A 82 2.56 24.49 12.91
CA GLU A 82 2.38 25.94 12.90
C GLU A 82 1.09 26.41 13.61
N THR A 83 0.22 25.49 14.04
CA THR A 83 -1.01 25.84 14.73
C THR A 83 -0.75 26.32 16.15
N GLU A 84 -1.55 27.29 16.61
CA GLU A 84 -1.48 27.81 17.98
C GLU A 84 -1.61 26.72 19.04
N ILE A 85 -2.48 25.74 18.81
CA ILE A 85 -2.70 24.65 19.75
C ILE A 85 -1.47 23.75 19.88
N PHE A 86 -0.76 23.44 18.76
CA PHE A 86 0.47 22.67 18.79
C PHE A 86 1.57 23.43 19.54
N ILE A 87 1.79 24.71 19.18
CA ILE A 87 2.80 25.56 19.79
C ILE A 87 2.53 25.69 21.31
N SER A 88 1.29 25.99 21.70
CA SER A 88 0.91 26.09 23.12
C SER A 88 1.17 24.81 23.92
N ILE A 89 0.94 23.63 23.31
CA ILE A 89 1.21 22.33 23.96
C ILE A 89 2.72 22.14 24.14
N ILE A 90 3.53 22.41 23.11
CA ILE A 90 4.99 22.23 23.16
C ILE A 90 5.63 23.20 24.14
N GLU A 91 5.30 24.49 24.09
CA GLU A 91 5.80 25.50 25.04
C GLU A 91 5.50 25.11 26.49
N ARG A 92 4.28 24.65 26.75
CA ARG A 92 3.85 24.14 28.06
C ARG A 92 4.68 22.95 28.54
N CYS A 93 5.11 22.07 27.61
CA CYS A 93 5.98 20.95 27.93
C CYS A 93 7.42 21.40 28.17
N ASP A 94 7.89 22.42 27.48
CA ASP A 94 9.23 22.97 27.66
C ASP A 94 9.40 23.75 28.98
N ASP A 95 8.41 24.54 29.37
CA ASP A 95 8.36 25.24 30.67
C ASP A 95 8.46 24.31 31.88
N ASN A 96 8.19 23.03 31.70
CA ASN A 96 8.23 22.02 32.75
C ASN A 96 9.48 21.13 32.70
N LYS A 97 10.47 21.40 31.81
CA LYS A 97 11.72 20.61 31.72
C LYS A 97 12.57 20.68 32.99
N ASP A 98 12.56 21.84 33.65
CA ASP A 98 13.39 22.10 34.84
C ASP A 98 12.87 21.42 36.14
N LEU A 99 11.69 20.79 36.07
CA LEU A 99 11.09 20.11 37.22
C LEU A 99 11.47 18.61 37.28
N MET A 100 12.51 18.19 36.59
CA MET A 100 13.03 16.81 36.54
C MET A 100 13.83 16.40 37.79
N GLY A 101 13.33 16.69 38.98
CA GLY A 101 13.80 16.09 40.24
C GLY A 101 12.93 14.92 40.65
N ASP A 102 13.46 14.01 41.49
CA ASP A 102 12.86 12.70 41.90
C ASP A 102 11.47 12.74 42.54
N THR A 103 10.78 13.85 42.52
CA THR A 103 9.46 14.04 43.12
C THR A 103 8.40 14.20 42.07
N ILE A 104 7.28 13.53 42.29
CA ILE A 104 6.02 13.52 41.47
C ILE A 104 5.82 14.86 40.76
N MET A 105 6.01 14.84 39.45
CA MET A 105 5.84 16.03 38.63
C MET A 105 4.36 16.44 38.62
N TYR A 106 4.06 17.54 39.30
CA TYR A 106 2.81 18.25 39.06
C TYR A 106 3.01 19.15 37.85
N PHE A 107 2.49 18.72 36.71
CA PHE A 107 2.39 19.61 35.55
C PHE A 107 1.56 20.83 35.94
N LYS A 108 2.15 22.00 35.84
CA LYS A 108 1.49 23.25 36.26
C LYS A 108 0.16 23.53 35.49
N ARG A 109 0.04 22.99 34.32
CA ARG A 109 -1.12 23.18 33.44
C ARG A 109 -1.40 21.94 32.59
N PRO A 110 -2.21 20.99 33.05
CA PRO A 110 -2.72 19.93 32.19
C PRO A 110 -3.64 20.49 31.10
N LEU A 111 -3.89 19.73 30.06
CA LEU A 111 -4.84 20.10 29.03
C LEU A 111 -6.27 20.12 29.60
N THR A 112 -6.96 21.21 29.38
CA THR A 112 -8.40 21.30 29.67
C THR A 112 -9.21 20.53 28.64
N ASN A 113 -10.46 20.21 28.95
CA ASN A 113 -11.36 19.57 27.98
C ASN A 113 -11.57 20.42 26.73
N THR A 114 -11.59 21.75 26.86
CA THR A 114 -11.71 22.66 25.72
C THR A 114 -10.49 22.61 24.82
N GLU A 115 -9.29 22.68 25.39
CA GLU A 115 -8.04 22.56 24.63
C GLU A 115 -7.92 21.20 23.94
N MET A 116 -8.28 20.11 24.60
CA MET A 116 -8.33 18.78 24.00
C MET A 116 -9.34 18.73 22.83
N SER A 117 -10.49 19.37 22.94
CA SER A 117 -11.46 19.47 21.84
C SER A 117 -10.91 20.27 20.68
N THR A 118 -10.27 21.42 20.94
CA THR A 118 -9.62 22.24 19.90
C THR A 118 -8.50 21.45 19.20
N TYR A 119 -7.66 20.75 19.97
CA TYR A 119 -6.61 19.88 19.46
C TYR A 119 -7.15 18.81 18.48
N LYS A 120 -8.22 18.10 18.90
CA LYS A 120 -8.89 17.10 18.06
C LYS A 120 -9.48 17.71 16.79
N ALA A 121 -10.18 18.84 16.91
CA ALA A 121 -10.77 19.54 15.77
C ALA A 121 -9.69 19.99 14.76
N THR A 122 -8.54 20.45 15.24
CA THR A 122 -7.41 20.82 14.39
C THR A 122 -6.86 19.60 13.65
N ILE A 123 -6.66 18.48 14.34
CA ILE A 123 -6.24 17.22 13.70
C ILE A 123 -7.27 16.77 12.66
N ASP A 124 -8.54 16.80 12.98
CA ASP A 124 -9.61 16.35 12.08
C ASP A 124 -9.68 17.21 10.81
N SER A 125 -9.50 18.52 10.93
CA SER A 125 -9.47 19.43 9.78
C SER A 125 -8.31 19.15 8.82
N LEU A 126 -7.14 18.80 9.35
CA LEU A 126 -5.92 18.55 8.56
C LEU A 126 -5.81 17.10 8.06
N PHE A 127 -6.31 16.13 8.83
CA PHE A 127 -6.13 14.69 8.56
C PHE A 127 -7.44 13.96 8.25
N ASN A 128 -8.42 14.63 7.62
CA ASN A 128 -9.64 14.03 7.11
C ASN A 128 -10.43 13.28 8.20
N ASP A 129 -10.85 13.98 9.24
CA ASP A 129 -11.68 13.43 10.33
C ASP A 129 -11.01 12.21 11.03
N PHE A 130 -9.71 12.34 11.27
CA PHE A 130 -8.89 11.26 11.80
C PHE A 130 -9.38 10.76 13.16
N THR A 131 -9.71 11.65 14.10
CA THR A 131 -10.08 11.23 15.47
C THR A 131 -11.40 10.48 15.48
N ASN A 132 -12.36 10.87 14.64
CA ASN A 132 -13.63 10.19 14.50
C ASN A 132 -13.44 8.80 13.84
N ARG A 133 -12.73 8.74 12.72
CA ARG A 133 -12.43 7.46 12.05
C ARG A 133 -11.66 6.50 12.94
N PHE A 134 -10.72 6.99 13.74
CA PHE A 134 -9.98 6.19 14.70
C PHE A 134 -10.88 5.65 15.80
N SER A 135 -11.78 6.49 16.35
CA SER A 135 -12.73 6.08 17.37
C SER A 135 -13.73 5.03 16.87
N LEU A 136 -14.19 5.16 15.62
CA LEU A 136 -15.05 4.17 14.98
C LEU A 136 -14.34 2.84 14.73
N LYS A 137 -13.06 2.89 14.41
CA LYS A 137 -12.25 1.67 14.20
C LYS A 137 -11.98 0.92 15.51
N TYR A 138 -11.90 1.64 16.64
CA TYR A 138 -11.58 1.07 17.96
C TYR A 138 -12.69 1.40 18.97
N PRO A 139 -13.91 0.85 18.82
CA PRO A 139 -15.08 1.19 19.65
C PRO A 139 -14.90 0.77 21.12
N ASP A 140 -14.06 -0.21 21.41
CA ASP A 140 -13.78 -0.71 22.76
C ASP A 140 -12.81 0.18 23.55
N MET A 141 -12.25 1.23 22.93
CA MET A 141 -11.42 2.18 23.63
C MET A 141 -12.25 3.19 24.40
N THR A 142 -11.90 3.39 25.67
CA THR A 142 -12.50 4.43 26.49
C THR A 142 -12.04 5.82 26.01
N LYS A 143 -12.83 6.86 26.31
CA LYS A 143 -12.44 8.25 26.00
C LYS A 143 -11.02 8.59 26.45
N VAL A 144 -10.61 8.13 27.61
CA VAL A 144 -9.31 8.41 28.21
C VAL A 144 -8.17 7.66 27.46
N GLU A 145 -8.45 6.48 26.91
CA GLU A 145 -7.50 5.74 26.06
C GLU A 145 -7.37 6.40 24.69
N LEU A 146 -8.48 6.88 24.12
CA LEU A 146 -8.46 7.66 22.87
C LEU A 146 -7.68 8.97 23.03
N ASP A 147 -7.89 9.70 24.14
CA ASP A 147 -7.15 10.94 24.43
C ASP A 147 -5.62 10.65 24.51
N TYR A 148 -5.23 9.53 25.13
CA TYR A 148 -3.84 9.09 25.13
C TYR A 148 -3.31 8.80 23.72
N CYS A 149 -4.10 8.11 22.88
CA CYS A 149 -3.70 7.84 21.48
C CYS A 149 -3.46 9.13 20.72
N PHE A 150 -4.34 10.11 20.84
CA PHE A 150 -4.24 11.38 20.13
C PHE A 150 -3.04 12.21 20.62
N ILE A 151 -2.79 12.29 21.92
CA ILE A 151 -1.61 12.96 22.45
C ILE A 151 -0.31 12.22 22.10
N SER A 152 -0.37 10.90 21.89
CA SER A 152 0.80 10.10 21.48
C SER A 152 1.29 10.37 20.06
N ILE A 153 0.53 11.10 19.25
CA ILE A 153 0.97 11.60 17.93
C ILE A 153 2.05 12.67 18.08
N LEU A 154 2.02 13.41 19.20
CA LEU A 154 3.00 14.47 19.47
C LEU A 154 4.37 13.87 19.85
N PRO A 155 5.48 14.52 19.47
CA PRO A 155 6.84 14.09 19.80
C PRO A 155 7.19 14.38 21.27
N LEU A 156 6.42 13.83 22.20
CA LEU A 156 6.51 14.07 23.62
C LEU A 156 7.00 12.81 24.35
N THR A 157 7.72 13.01 25.45
CA THR A 157 8.08 11.96 26.39
C THR A 157 6.85 11.45 27.14
N GLU A 158 6.91 10.23 27.68
CA GLU A 158 5.81 9.66 28.48
C GLU A 158 5.49 10.53 29.71
N ILE A 159 6.50 11.19 30.28
CA ILE A 159 6.33 12.10 31.41
C ILE A 159 5.53 13.35 31.00
N GLN A 160 5.86 13.95 29.87
CA GLN A 160 5.13 15.09 29.31
C GLN A 160 3.67 14.73 28.99
N LYS A 161 3.45 13.56 28.37
CA LYS A 161 2.10 13.03 28.12
C LYS A 161 1.31 12.82 29.41
N ALA A 162 1.96 12.26 30.44
CA ALA A 162 1.36 12.06 31.76
C ALA A 162 0.89 13.40 32.35
N GLY A 163 1.77 14.41 32.29
CA GLY A 163 1.45 15.75 32.77
C GLY A 163 0.29 16.40 32.03
N LEU A 164 0.29 16.35 30.69
CA LEU A 164 -0.80 16.92 29.88
C LEU A 164 -2.15 16.26 30.16
N LEU A 165 -2.15 14.95 30.46
CA LEU A 165 -3.37 14.18 30.74
C LEU A 165 -3.72 14.08 32.23
N SER A 166 -3.04 14.80 33.10
CA SER A 166 -3.23 14.76 34.57
C SER A 166 -3.07 13.35 35.14
N LEU A 167 -2.08 12.59 34.66
CA LEU A 167 -1.83 11.22 35.09
C LEU A 167 -0.52 11.10 35.84
N SER A 168 -0.43 10.12 36.76
CA SER A 168 0.87 9.69 37.29
C SER A 168 1.68 8.95 36.20
N TYR A 169 2.99 8.87 36.38
CA TYR A 169 3.86 8.10 35.47
C TYR A 169 3.42 6.62 35.37
N GLN A 170 3.06 5.99 36.46
CA GLN A 170 2.53 4.64 36.46
C GLN A 170 1.17 4.55 35.73
N GLY A 171 0.34 5.58 35.84
CA GLY A 171 -0.93 5.70 35.14
C GLY A 171 -0.76 5.72 33.63
N ILE A 172 0.20 6.52 33.12
CA ILE A 172 0.47 6.61 31.67
C ILE A 172 1.08 5.32 31.13
N VAL A 173 2.01 4.67 31.86
CA VAL A 173 2.61 3.39 31.46
C VAL A 173 1.55 2.28 31.40
N SER A 174 0.67 2.21 32.40
CA SER A 174 -0.44 1.25 32.41
C SER A 174 -1.41 1.49 31.26
N ARG A 175 -1.68 2.75 30.92
CA ARG A 175 -2.54 3.12 29.79
C ARG A 175 -1.91 2.73 28.48
N ARG A 176 -0.62 3.01 28.27
CA ARG A 176 0.13 2.56 27.10
C ARG A 176 0.01 1.06 26.89
N LYS A 177 0.20 0.26 27.93
CA LYS A 177 0.07 -1.19 27.83
C LYS A 177 -1.34 -1.63 27.36
N ARG A 178 -2.39 -1.08 27.95
CA ARG A 178 -3.79 -1.39 27.59
C ARG A 178 -4.10 -1.01 26.14
N VAL A 179 -3.71 0.22 25.73
CA VAL A 179 -3.90 0.69 24.36
C VAL A 179 -3.16 -0.20 23.37
N THR A 180 -1.88 -0.53 23.66
CA THR A 180 -1.09 -1.40 22.79
C THR A 180 -1.69 -2.79 22.64
N SER A 181 -2.29 -3.36 23.71
CA SER A 181 -3.00 -4.64 23.62
C SER A 181 -4.19 -4.54 22.67
N LYS A 182 -5.07 -3.54 22.88
CA LYS A 182 -6.25 -3.33 22.03
C LYS A 182 -5.92 -3.06 20.55
N LEU A 183 -4.82 -2.35 20.26
CA LEU A 183 -4.36 -2.10 18.90
C LEU A 183 -3.83 -3.36 18.19
N LYS A 184 -3.36 -4.36 18.93
CA LYS A 184 -2.87 -5.63 18.37
C LYS A 184 -3.99 -6.65 18.13
N GLU A 185 -5.08 -6.55 18.86
CA GLU A 185 -6.23 -7.47 18.77
C GLU A 185 -7.20 -7.10 17.64
N SER A 186 -7.07 -5.91 17.05
CA SER A 186 -7.88 -5.38 15.96
C SER A 186 -7.16 -5.49 14.60
#